data_e60d15dd5180864ef92a4b9aa521d3a5
#
_entry.id   e60d15dd5180864ef92a4b9aa521d3a5
#
_cell.length_a   1.000
_cell.length_b   1.000
_cell.length_c   1.000
_cell.angle_alpha   90.00
_cell.angle_beta   90.00
_cell.angle_gamma   90.00
#
_symmetry.space_group_name_H-M   'P 1'
#
loop_
_entity.id
_entity.type
_entity.pdbx_description
1 polymer ?
#
loop_
_entity_poly.entity_id
_entity_poly.type
_entity_poly.pdbx_seq_one_letter_code
_entity_poly.pdbx_strand_id
1 'polypeptide(L)'
;FEKMSKSKYNGADPAECISRHGPDATRAHILFQAPVNDVLNWDESKIVGIERWLGRVLKLSSSISSAQSFDPNFEIPITLNDAEINLHNTTQRLLRSITNSFEKTLSLNTVISDYMKLTNAIDDALNDSSVRKSVIMRAVQKLVTVIYPVVPSISEEAVDIINGNQNWE
;
A
#
# COMPACT_ATOMS: atom_id res chain seq x y z
N PHE A 1 -24.05 14.84 -7.15
CA PHE A 1 -22.83 15.61 -6.77
C PHE A 1 -22.99 17.06 -7.20
N GLU A 2 -22.64 17.99 -6.31
CA GLU A 2 -22.66 19.42 -6.54
C GLU A 2 -21.25 20.00 -6.31
N LYS A 3 -20.88 21.07 -7.04
CA LYS A 3 -19.59 21.73 -6.85
C LYS A 3 -19.49 22.29 -5.43
N MET A 4 -18.45 21.86 -4.70
CA MET A 4 -18.15 22.39 -3.38
C MET A 4 -17.80 23.88 -3.46
N SER A 5 -18.35 24.68 -2.54
CA SER A 5 -17.99 26.08 -2.39
C SER A 5 -18.16 26.54 -0.94
N LYS A 6 -17.32 27.48 -0.51
CA LYS A 6 -17.38 28.04 0.84
C LYS A 6 -18.73 28.73 1.11
N SER A 7 -19.30 29.40 0.09
CA SER A 7 -20.59 30.12 0.21
C SER A 7 -21.78 29.17 0.34
N LYS A 8 -21.67 27.91 -0.08
CA LYS A 8 -22.72 26.89 0.04
C LYS A 8 -22.57 26.00 1.27
N TYR A 9 -21.46 26.12 2.00
CA TYR A 9 -21.15 25.28 3.16
C TYR A 9 -21.27 23.76 2.87
N ASN A 10 -21.01 23.34 1.62
CA ASN A 10 -21.13 21.96 1.16
C ASN A 10 -19.76 21.30 0.90
N GLY A 11 -18.68 21.86 1.42
CA GLY A 11 -17.34 21.29 1.33
C GLY A 11 -17.10 20.24 2.41
N ALA A 12 -16.32 19.21 2.08
CA ALA A 12 -15.75 18.33 3.09
C ALA A 12 -14.66 19.07 3.88
N ASP A 13 -14.66 18.94 5.20
CA ASP A 13 -13.62 19.49 6.05
C ASP A 13 -12.44 18.48 6.13
N PRO A 14 -11.25 18.82 5.61
CA PRO A 14 -10.10 17.94 5.68
C PRO A 14 -9.68 17.58 7.11
N ALA A 15 -9.81 18.52 8.05
CA ALA A 15 -9.44 18.30 9.45
C ALA A 15 -10.36 17.26 10.11
N GLU A 16 -11.66 17.32 9.83
CA GLU A 16 -12.63 16.36 10.32
C GLU A 16 -12.41 14.97 9.70
N CYS A 17 -12.12 14.89 8.41
CA CYS A 17 -11.81 13.65 7.72
C CYS A 17 -10.54 13.00 8.30
N ILE A 18 -9.47 13.77 8.49
CA ILE A 18 -8.22 13.31 9.09
C ILE A 18 -8.44 12.86 10.54
N SER A 19 -9.26 13.57 11.31
CA SER A 19 -9.58 13.19 12.69
C SER A 19 -10.32 11.84 12.78
N ARG A 20 -11.17 11.53 11.80
CA ARG A 20 -11.96 10.27 11.78
C ARG A 20 -11.17 9.09 11.20
N HIS A 21 -10.41 9.30 10.14
CA HIS A 21 -9.83 8.22 9.33
C HIS A 21 -8.29 8.18 9.37
N GLY A 22 -7.68 9.19 9.97
CA GLY A 22 -6.24 9.37 9.95
C GLY A 22 -5.70 9.97 8.64
N PRO A 23 -4.46 10.47 8.66
CA PRO A 23 -3.86 11.14 7.50
C PRO A 23 -3.62 10.19 6.32
N ASP A 24 -3.12 8.99 6.58
CA ASP A 24 -2.74 8.03 5.52
C ASP A 24 -3.96 7.53 4.74
N ALA A 25 -5.05 7.18 5.44
CA ALA A 25 -6.28 6.76 4.77
C ALA A 25 -6.90 7.90 3.97
N THR A 26 -6.92 9.12 4.51
CA THR A 26 -7.41 10.31 3.82
C THR A 26 -6.60 10.61 2.56
N ARG A 27 -5.25 10.56 2.64
CA ARG A 27 -4.35 10.77 1.49
C ARG A 27 -4.58 9.74 0.39
N ALA A 28 -4.54 8.46 0.76
CA ALA A 28 -4.73 7.37 -0.19
C ALA A 28 -6.11 7.42 -0.85
N HIS A 29 -7.15 7.77 -0.09
CA HIS A 29 -8.52 7.90 -0.61
C HIS A 29 -8.62 9.00 -1.67
N ILE A 30 -8.11 10.20 -1.38
CA ILE A 30 -8.12 11.32 -2.34
C ILE A 30 -7.42 10.94 -3.64
N LEU A 31 -6.24 10.31 -3.53
CA LEU A 31 -5.45 9.93 -4.70
C LEU A 31 -6.11 8.80 -5.50
N PHE A 32 -6.85 7.92 -4.86
CA PHE A 32 -7.48 6.77 -5.51
C PHE A 32 -8.75 7.11 -6.26
N GLN A 33 -9.52 8.12 -5.81
CA GLN A 33 -10.86 8.40 -6.33
C GLN A 33 -10.89 8.88 -7.78
N ALA A 34 -9.90 9.67 -8.20
CA ALA A 34 -9.87 10.24 -9.54
C ALA A 34 -8.45 10.52 -10.02
N PRO A 35 -8.20 10.47 -11.35
CA PRO A 35 -7.00 11.04 -11.94
C PRO A 35 -6.84 12.52 -11.56
N VAL A 36 -5.60 13.01 -11.50
CA VAL A 36 -5.30 14.39 -11.05
C VAL A 36 -5.94 15.49 -11.90
N ASN A 37 -6.28 15.18 -13.14
CA ASN A 37 -6.91 16.13 -14.08
C ASN A 37 -8.45 16.02 -14.14
N ASP A 38 -9.03 15.06 -13.41
CA ASP A 38 -10.47 14.80 -13.43
C ASP A 38 -11.19 15.44 -12.24
N VAL A 39 -12.50 15.56 -12.35
CA VAL A 39 -13.33 16.04 -11.25
C VAL A 39 -13.39 14.96 -10.16
N LEU A 40 -12.96 15.33 -8.95
CA LEU A 40 -13.08 14.46 -7.80
C LEU A 40 -14.47 14.57 -7.20
N ASN A 41 -15.21 13.47 -7.24
CA ASN A 41 -16.49 13.33 -6.56
C ASN A 41 -16.25 12.78 -5.16
N TRP A 42 -16.24 13.65 -4.15
CA TRP A 42 -15.99 13.25 -2.78
C TRP A 42 -17.06 12.29 -2.25
N ASP A 43 -16.63 11.10 -1.88
CA ASP A 43 -17.48 10.08 -1.28
C ASP A 43 -16.72 9.41 -0.12
N GLU A 44 -16.96 9.91 1.08
CA GLU A 44 -16.28 9.44 2.29
C GLU A 44 -16.61 7.99 2.65
N SER A 45 -17.77 7.49 2.23
CA SER A 45 -18.17 6.11 2.52
C SER A 45 -17.21 5.07 1.93
N LYS A 46 -16.47 5.44 0.87
CA LYS A 46 -15.50 4.57 0.21
C LYS A 46 -14.16 4.47 0.93
N ILE A 47 -13.89 5.35 1.90
CA ILE A 47 -12.62 5.36 2.64
C ILE A 47 -12.40 4.07 3.44
N VAL A 48 -13.48 3.41 3.87
CA VAL A 48 -13.44 2.11 4.56
C VAL A 48 -12.69 1.04 3.76
N GLY A 49 -12.75 1.09 2.42
CA GLY A 49 -11.97 0.19 1.56
C GLY A 49 -10.47 0.43 1.66
N ILE A 50 -10.06 1.69 1.80
CA ILE A 50 -8.65 2.08 2.03
C ILE A 50 -8.19 1.61 3.42
N GLU A 51 -8.98 1.88 4.46
CA GLU A 51 -8.64 1.45 5.83
C GLU A 51 -8.43 -0.06 5.93
N ARG A 52 -9.30 -0.84 5.29
CA ARG A 52 -9.14 -2.30 5.20
C ARG A 52 -7.86 -2.72 4.48
N TRP A 53 -7.50 -2.02 3.40
CA TRP A 53 -6.25 -2.27 2.71
C TRP A 53 -5.05 -1.95 3.59
N LEU A 54 -5.02 -0.81 4.28
CA LEU A 54 -3.94 -0.44 5.21
C LEU A 54 -3.79 -1.46 6.33
N GLY A 55 -4.89 -1.91 6.93
CA GLY A 55 -4.87 -2.99 7.94
C GLY A 55 -4.31 -4.31 7.40
N ARG A 56 -4.56 -4.63 6.12
CA ARG A 56 -3.95 -5.81 5.47
C ARG A 56 -2.44 -5.66 5.29
N VAL A 57 -1.93 -4.47 4.96
CA VAL A 57 -0.49 -4.21 4.88
C VAL A 57 0.19 -4.51 6.22
N LEU A 58 -0.35 -4.01 7.33
CA LEU A 58 0.18 -4.30 8.67
C LEU A 58 0.10 -5.78 9.03
N LYS A 59 -1.00 -6.45 8.68
CA LYS A 59 -1.16 -7.90 8.88
C LYS A 59 -0.12 -8.71 8.10
N LEU A 60 0.17 -8.34 6.86
CA LEU A 60 1.23 -8.97 6.05
C LEU A 60 2.60 -8.79 6.72
N SER A 61 2.90 -7.59 7.21
CA SER A 61 4.14 -7.29 7.93
C SER A 61 4.28 -8.15 9.19
N SER A 62 3.21 -8.29 9.97
CA SER A 62 3.20 -9.16 11.15
C SER A 62 3.42 -10.64 10.82
N SER A 63 2.91 -11.10 9.67
CA SER A 63 3.05 -12.51 9.25
C SER A 63 4.49 -12.90 8.92
N ILE A 64 5.39 -11.94 8.67
CA ILE A 64 6.81 -12.16 8.35
C ILE A 64 7.76 -11.68 9.43
N SER A 65 7.29 -10.98 10.48
CA SER A 65 8.10 -10.29 11.48
C SER A 65 9.05 -11.19 12.28
N SER A 66 8.80 -12.49 12.34
CA SER A 66 9.63 -13.43 13.12
C SER A 66 10.86 -13.95 12.38
N ALA A 67 11.08 -13.58 11.12
CA ALA A 67 12.06 -14.25 10.28
C ALA A 67 13.38 -13.48 10.10
N GLN A 68 13.37 -12.17 9.91
CA GLN A 68 14.58 -11.33 9.71
C GLN A 68 14.23 -9.85 9.86
N SER A 69 15.22 -9.01 10.25
CA SER A 69 15.10 -7.55 10.24
C SER A 69 14.86 -7.01 8.82
N PHE A 70 14.22 -5.86 8.74
CA PHE A 70 14.03 -5.15 7.47
C PHE A 70 15.40 -4.88 6.81
N ASP A 71 15.59 -5.43 5.61
CA ASP A 71 16.77 -5.19 4.79
C ASP A 71 16.33 -4.92 3.34
N PRO A 72 16.41 -3.66 2.86
CA PRO A 72 16.02 -3.31 1.50
C PRO A 72 16.85 -4.00 0.42
N ASN A 73 18.04 -4.51 0.78
CA ASN A 73 18.95 -5.21 -0.12
C ASN A 73 18.87 -6.74 0.01
N PHE A 74 17.94 -7.25 0.83
CA PHE A 74 17.76 -8.68 1.00
C PHE A 74 17.63 -9.42 -0.33
N GLU A 75 18.51 -10.39 -0.57
CA GLU A 75 18.55 -11.16 -1.81
C GLU A 75 17.65 -12.40 -1.72
N ILE A 76 16.95 -12.67 -2.82
CA ILE A 76 16.13 -13.88 -2.95
C ILE A 76 17.02 -15.07 -3.33
N PRO A 77 16.59 -16.31 -3.04
CA PRO A 77 17.31 -17.51 -3.47
C PRO A 77 17.59 -17.53 -4.98
N ILE A 78 18.73 -18.08 -5.38
CA ILE A 78 19.17 -18.14 -6.77
C ILE A 78 18.20 -18.96 -7.64
N THR A 79 17.61 -20.01 -7.07
CA THR A 79 16.65 -20.88 -7.77
C THR A 79 15.24 -20.66 -7.21
N LEU A 80 14.30 -20.32 -8.07
CA LEU A 80 12.88 -20.13 -7.73
C LEU A 80 12.05 -21.20 -8.41
N ASN A 81 10.96 -21.64 -7.76
CA ASN A 81 9.92 -22.44 -8.38
C ASN A 81 8.93 -21.55 -9.15
N ASP A 82 7.98 -22.15 -9.88
CA ASP A 82 7.04 -21.41 -10.75
C ASP A 82 6.17 -20.40 -9.98
N ALA A 83 5.70 -20.76 -8.77
CA ALA A 83 4.90 -19.86 -7.93
C ALA A 83 5.73 -18.67 -7.43
N GLU A 84 6.97 -18.89 -7.04
CA GLU A 84 7.91 -17.85 -6.63
C GLU A 84 8.32 -16.94 -7.79
N ILE A 85 8.52 -17.51 -8.99
CA ILE A 85 8.76 -16.75 -10.21
C ILE A 85 7.55 -15.85 -10.53
N ASN A 86 6.33 -16.37 -10.37
CA ASN A 86 5.12 -15.60 -10.61
C ASN A 86 5.01 -14.41 -9.64
N LEU A 87 5.22 -14.63 -8.33
CA LEU A 87 5.21 -13.56 -7.32
C LEU A 87 6.30 -12.52 -7.64
N HIS A 88 7.53 -12.97 -7.94
CA HIS A 88 8.64 -12.08 -8.28
C HIS A 88 8.32 -11.23 -9.51
N ASN A 89 7.88 -11.85 -10.60
CA ASN A 89 7.55 -11.14 -11.84
C ASN A 89 6.38 -10.16 -11.66
N THR A 90 5.34 -10.56 -10.91
CA THR A 90 4.21 -9.68 -10.58
C THR A 90 4.70 -8.48 -9.77
N THR A 91 5.54 -8.70 -8.76
CA THR A 91 6.14 -7.61 -7.96
C THR A 91 6.92 -6.66 -8.85
N GLN A 92 7.84 -7.16 -9.69
CA GLN A 92 8.65 -6.31 -10.57
C GLN A 92 7.79 -5.52 -11.58
N ARG A 93 6.77 -6.16 -12.16
CA ARG A 93 5.86 -5.51 -13.11
C ARG A 93 5.09 -4.36 -12.44
N LEU A 94 4.56 -4.59 -11.23
CA LEU A 94 3.83 -3.57 -10.49
C LEU A 94 4.74 -2.43 -10.03
N LEU A 95 5.96 -2.71 -9.55
CA LEU A 95 6.93 -1.67 -9.21
C LEU A 95 7.26 -0.77 -10.41
N ARG A 96 7.47 -1.36 -11.61
CA ARG A 96 7.68 -0.57 -12.83
C ARG A 96 6.48 0.29 -13.19
N SER A 97 5.25 -0.23 -13.05
CA SER A 97 4.01 0.52 -13.29
C SER A 97 3.89 1.70 -12.33
N ILE A 98 4.14 1.48 -11.04
CA ILE A 98 4.12 2.50 -9.98
C ILE A 98 5.16 3.59 -10.27
N THR A 99 6.41 3.20 -10.54
CA THR A 99 7.49 4.14 -10.89
C THR A 99 7.12 4.98 -12.11
N ASN A 100 6.64 4.34 -13.18
CA ASN A 100 6.21 5.06 -14.38
C ASN A 100 5.03 6.02 -14.10
N SER A 101 4.11 5.62 -13.23
CA SER A 101 2.97 6.47 -12.84
C SER A 101 3.40 7.70 -12.04
N PHE A 102 4.42 7.59 -11.18
CA PHE A 102 4.99 8.75 -10.49
C PHE A 102 5.84 9.64 -11.39
N GLU A 103 6.70 9.05 -12.21
CA GLU A 103 7.70 9.82 -12.96
C GLU A 103 7.16 10.45 -14.25
N LYS A 104 6.20 9.80 -14.90
CA LYS A 104 5.80 10.19 -16.26
C LYS A 104 4.33 10.56 -16.39
N THR A 105 3.41 9.74 -15.88
CA THR A 105 1.98 9.91 -16.19
C THR A 105 1.20 10.63 -15.10
N LEU A 106 1.73 10.73 -13.88
CA LEU A 106 1.04 11.23 -12.69
C LEU A 106 -0.33 10.55 -12.45
N SER A 107 -0.45 9.29 -12.86
CA SER A 107 -1.66 8.48 -12.69
C SER A 107 -1.74 7.92 -11.27
N LEU A 108 -1.95 8.80 -10.27
CA LEU A 108 -1.87 8.44 -8.85
C LEU A 108 -2.97 7.46 -8.41
N ASN A 109 -4.13 7.49 -9.04
CA ASN A 109 -5.18 6.49 -8.84
C ASN A 109 -4.73 5.09 -9.27
N THR A 110 -3.95 4.98 -10.35
CA THR A 110 -3.33 3.71 -10.78
C THR A 110 -2.30 3.24 -9.76
N VAL A 111 -1.51 4.14 -9.17
CA VAL A 111 -0.55 3.81 -8.10
C VAL A 111 -1.25 3.11 -6.94
N ILE A 112 -2.35 3.68 -6.42
CA ILE A 112 -3.10 3.05 -5.31
C ILE A 112 -3.66 1.68 -5.72
N SER A 113 -4.21 1.58 -6.93
CA SER A 113 -4.68 0.29 -7.48
C SER A 113 -3.56 -0.75 -7.55
N ASP A 114 -2.36 -0.35 -7.96
CA ASP A 114 -1.22 -1.26 -8.08
C ASP A 114 -0.65 -1.66 -6.72
N TYR A 115 -0.69 -0.79 -5.70
CA TYR A 115 -0.41 -1.16 -4.31
C TYR A 115 -1.36 -2.25 -3.81
N MET A 116 -2.66 -2.10 -4.06
CA MET A 116 -3.66 -3.10 -3.67
C MET A 116 -3.46 -4.42 -4.39
N LYS A 117 -3.12 -4.41 -5.70
CA LYS A 117 -2.81 -5.62 -6.47
C LYS A 117 -1.56 -6.32 -5.94
N LEU A 118 -0.52 -5.56 -5.55
CA LEU A 118 0.68 -6.13 -4.96
C LEU A 118 0.37 -6.75 -3.60
N THR A 119 -0.43 -6.08 -2.77
CA THR A 119 -0.92 -6.62 -1.49
C THR A 119 -1.67 -7.94 -1.71
N ASN A 120 -2.55 -8.02 -2.71
CA ASN A 120 -3.29 -9.25 -3.03
C ASN A 120 -2.34 -10.38 -3.45
N ALA A 121 -1.39 -10.10 -4.36
CA ALA A 121 -0.44 -11.11 -4.82
C ALA A 121 0.43 -11.68 -3.68
N ILE A 122 0.79 -10.85 -2.70
CA ILE A 122 1.54 -11.28 -1.51
C ILE A 122 0.64 -12.12 -0.60
N ASP A 123 -0.60 -11.72 -0.38
CA ASP A 123 -1.58 -12.43 0.44
C ASP A 123 -1.89 -13.83 -0.14
N ASP A 124 -2.05 -13.92 -1.46
CA ASP A 124 -2.21 -15.20 -2.16
C ASP A 124 -0.97 -16.10 -1.97
N ALA A 125 0.23 -15.54 -2.08
CA ALA A 125 1.48 -16.27 -1.89
C ALA A 125 1.69 -16.74 -0.44
N LEU A 126 1.20 -16.01 0.56
CA LEU A 126 1.21 -16.42 1.97
C LEU A 126 0.38 -17.68 2.22
N ASN A 127 -0.69 -17.87 1.45
CA ASN A 127 -1.57 -19.03 1.52
C ASN A 127 -1.07 -20.23 0.68
N ASP A 128 -0.02 -20.04 -0.12
CA ASP A 128 0.60 -21.08 -0.94
C ASP A 128 1.84 -21.66 -0.23
N SER A 129 1.71 -22.88 0.27
CA SER A 129 2.80 -23.59 0.97
C SER A 129 4.04 -23.86 0.09
N SER A 130 3.94 -23.73 -1.22
CA SER A 130 5.06 -23.90 -2.16
C SER A 130 5.96 -22.67 -2.23
N VAL A 131 5.49 -21.50 -1.75
CA VAL A 131 6.26 -20.25 -1.78
C VAL A 131 7.04 -20.06 -0.48
N ARG A 132 8.35 -19.95 -0.59
CA ARG A 132 9.23 -19.76 0.58
C ARG A 132 9.02 -18.40 1.23
N LYS A 133 9.06 -18.38 2.57
CA LYS A 133 8.91 -17.15 3.37
C LYS A 133 9.90 -16.05 2.98
N SER A 134 11.12 -16.39 2.58
CA SER A 134 12.14 -15.43 2.13
C SER A 134 11.71 -14.67 0.86
N VAL A 135 11.03 -15.34 -0.07
CA VAL A 135 10.52 -14.69 -1.30
C VAL A 135 9.35 -13.77 -0.97
N ILE A 136 8.43 -14.22 -0.08
CA ILE A 136 7.32 -13.41 0.40
C ILE A 136 7.85 -12.18 1.15
N MET A 137 8.82 -12.35 2.05
CA MET A 137 9.45 -11.25 2.78
C MET A 137 9.99 -10.19 1.83
N ARG A 138 10.68 -10.60 0.77
CA ARG A 138 11.20 -9.66 -0.24
C ARG A 138 10.07 -8.85 -0.90
N ALA A 139 8.96 -9.49 -1.21
CA ALA A 139 7.80 -8.81 -1.80
C ALA A 139 7.16 -7.83 -0.79
N VAL A 140 7.00 -8.22 0.48
CA VAL A 140 6.49 -7.33 1.54
C VAL A 140 7.41 -6.14 1.75
N GLN A 141 8.72 -6.33 1.84
CA GLN A 141 9.68 -5.22 1.98
C GLN A 141 9.56 -4.22 0.81
N LYS A 142 9.41 -4.73 -0.43
CA LYS A 142 9.19 -3.86 -1.60
C LYS A 142 7.86 -3.12 -1.52
N LEU A 143 6.78 -3.78 -1.10
CA LEU A 143 5.48 -3.14 -0.88
C LEU A 143 5.61 -2.00 0.14
N VAL A 144 6.16 -2.29 1.32
CA VAL A 144 6.32 -1.31 2.41
C VAL A 144 7.16 -0.11 1.96
N THR A 145 8.25 -0.34 1.24
CA THR A 145 9.08 0.74 0.70
C THR A 145 8.32 1.61 -0.31
N VAL A 146 7.59 1.00 -1.23
CA VAL A 146 6.98 1.74 -2.35
C VAL A 146 5.72 2.50 -1.96
N ILE A 147 5.02 2.12 -0.88
CA ILE A 147 3.83 2.82 -0.38
C ILE A 147 4.18 4.09 0.43
N TYR A 148 5.43 4.22 0.91
CA TYR A 148 5.88 5.31 1.78
C TYR A 148 5.50 6.73 1.27
N PRO A 149 5.62 7.08 -0.02
CA PRO A 149 5.27 8.41 -0.50
C PRO A 149 3.80 8.80 -0.28
N VAL A 150 2.91 7.81 -0.20
CA VAL A 150 1.46 8.03 -0.06
C VAL A 150 1.00 7.84 1.38
N VAL A 151 1.43 6.77 2.03
CA VAL A 151 1.00 6.35 3.37
C VAL A 151 2.22 6.14 4.29
N PRO A 152 2.91 7.23 4.67
CA PRO A 152 4.16 7.15 5.40
C PRO A 152 4.04 6.52 6.78
N SER A 153 2.99 6.86 7.55
CA SER A 153 2.83 6.33 8.91
C SER A 153 2.62 4.82 8.92
N ILE A 154 1.78 4.31 8.02
CA ILE A 154 1.58 2.87 7.85
C ILE A 154 2.84 2.17 7.36
N SER A 155 3.62 2.81 6.48
CA SER A 155 4.89 2.25 6.02
C SER A 155 5.90 2.14 7.15
N GLU A 156 6.06 3.17 7.97
CA GLU A 156 6.96 3.15 9.13
C GLU A 156 6.53 2.11 10.17
N GLU A 157 5.24 2.06 10.52
CA GLU A 157 4.70 1.05 11.41
C GLU A 157 4.93 -0.37 10.89
N ALA A 158 4.75 -0.59 9.59
CA ALA A 158 5.02 -1.87 8.94
C ALA A 158 6.51 -2.27 9.05
N VAL A 159 7.44 -1.32 8.90
CA VAL A 159 8.89 -1.56 9.11
C VAL A 159 9.18 -1.92 10.56
N ASP A 160 8.59 -1.21 11.53
CA ASP A 160 8.77 -1.48 12.94
C ASP A 160 8.27 -2.89 13.31
N ILE A 161 7.10 -3.28 12.80
CA ILE A 161 6.57 -4.63 12.96
C ILE A 161 7.55 -5.69 12.38
N ILE A 162 8.09 -5.48 11.20
CA ILE A 162 9.06 -6.39 10.56
C ILE A 162 10.31 -6.52 11.40
N ASN A 163 10.79 -5.43 11.98
CA ASN A 163 11.98 -5.40 12.85
C ASN A 163 11.73 -5.96 14.26
N GLY A 164 10.50 -6.30 14.60
CA GLY A 164 10.13 -6.76 15.94
C GLY A 164 10.10 -5.65 16.99
N ASN A 165 10.11 -4.39 16.59
CA ASN A 165 10.02 -3.22 17.47
C ASN A 165 8.55 -2.97 17.85
N GLN A 166 7.93 -3.92 18.58
CA GLN A 166 6.57 -3.75 19.12
C GLN A 166 6.63 -3.04 20.49
N ASN A 167 7.15 -1.84 20.54
CA ASN A 167 7.06 -1.00 21.74
C ASN A 167 6.08 0.15 21.48
N TRP A 168 4.79 -0.19 21.47
CA TRP A 168 3.72 0.80 21.61
C TRP A 168 3.23 0.71 23.06
N GLU A 169 3.82 1.50 23.96
CA GLU A 169 3.21 1.88 25.25
C GLU A 169 2.32 3.11 25.07
#